data_48481baf6a2d0f58c39a8804a0d73c28
#
_entry.id   48481baf6a2d0f58c39a8804a0d73c28
#
_cell.length_a   1.000
_cell.length_b   1.000
_cell.length_c   1.000
_cell.angle_alpha   90.00
_cell.angle_beta   90.00
_cell.angle_gamma   90.00
#
_symmetry.space_group_name_H-M   'P 1'
#
loop_
_entity.id
_entity.type
_entity.pdbx_description
1 polymer ?
#
loop_
_entity_poly.entity_id
_entity_poly.type
_entity_poly.pdbx_seq_one_letter_code
_entity_poly.pdbx_strand_id
1 'polypeptide(L)'
;MADTSGSPELMSLSAKLMTLLRLRRDPDGFTPSAHDVAKATSESPRSKPVVSHGQVNSLLNGSSCNPRSSTVTALSRALDAPAAFLLCGPEWDDLTALTVYREQPAAREVLRLMKDLKAEDFVEVTSMLRKMRRDAGLPEDVPAIPPPPPGVDQPREGRPRRRLSLSEAAERAAADLEGR
;
A
#
# COMPACT_ATOMS: atom_id res chain seq x y z
N MET A 1 -30.86 18.14 12.65
CA MET A 1 -30.25 17.71 11.39
C MET A 1 -28.78 17.95 11.56
N ALA A 2 -28.01 16.89 11.87
CA ALA A 2 -26.57 16.99 12.05
C ALA A 2 -25.91 16.82 10.66
N ASP A 3 -25.31 17.91 10.19
CA ASP A 3 -24.48 17.94 8.98
C ASP A 3 -23.20 17.14 9.27
N THR A 4 -23.21 15.84 8.93
CA THR A 4 -22.01 15.03 8.95
C THR A 4 -21.26 15.24 7.63
N SER A 5 -20.81 16.46 7.42
CA SER A 5 -19.85 16.83 6.39
C SER A 5 -18.46 16.32 6.84
N GLY A 6 -18.30 15.00 6.95
CA GLY A 6 -17.01 14.38 7.20
C GLY A 6 -16.11 14.65 5.99
N SER A 7 -15.18 15.57 6.12
CA SER A 7 -14.05 15.66 5.18
C SER A 7 -13.45 14.26 5.05
N PRO A 8 -13.18 13.76 3.84
CA PRO A 8 -12.58 12.44 3.68
C PRO A 8 -11.29 12.41 4.50
N GLU A 9 -11.23 11.46 5.43
CA GLU A 9 -10.05 11.28 6.29
C GLU A 9 -8.87 10.91 5.41
N LEU A 10 -7.88 11.79 5.36
CA LEU A 10 -6.69 11.60 4.54
C LEU A 10 -5.93 10.36 5.01
N MET A 11 -5.58 9.49 4.09
CA MET A 11 -4.74 8.34 4.41
C MET A 11 -3.35 8.79 4.86
N SER A 12 -2.96 8.37 6.05
CA SER A 12 -1.59 8.58 6.52
C SER A 12 -0.60 7.73 5.69
N LEU A 13 0.66 8.16 5.60
CA LEU A 13 1.71 7.39 4.93
C LEU A 13 1.84 5.97 5.49
N SER A 14 1.70 5.81 6.81
CA SER A 14 1.70 4.51 7.48
C SER A 14 0.55 3.63 6.96
N ALA A 15 -0.67 4.16 6.86
CA ALA A 15 -1.83 3.45 6.33
C ALA A 15 -1.62 3.04 4.87
N LYS A 16 -1.07 3.92 4.03
CA LYS A 16 -0.73 3.63 2.63
C LYS A 16 0.31 2.51 2.50
N LEU A 17 1.37 2.55 3.31
CA LEU A 17 2.38 1.49 3.33
C LEU A 17 1.78 0.16 3.81
N MET A 18 0.98 0.15 4.86
CA MET A 18 0.30 -1.04 5.34
C MET A 18 -0.64 -1.63 4.28
N THR A 19 -1.34 -0.79 3.54
CA THR A 19 -2.18 -1.21 2.42
C THR A 19 -1.35 -1.93 1.34
N LEU A 20 -0.24 -1.33 0.93
CA LEU A 20 0.65 -1.94 -0.06
C LEU A 20 1.24 -3.27 0.41
N LEU A 21 1.60 -3.40 1.69
CA LEU A 21 2.09 -4.66 2.25
C LEU A 21 1.00 -5.73 2.25
N ARG A 22 -0.25 -5.38 2.57
CA ARG A 22 -1.38 -6.32 2.54
C ARG A 22 -1.68 -6.82 1.14
N LEU A 23 -1.55 -5.96 0.13
CA LEU A 23 -1.75 -6.34 -1.28
C LEU A 23 -0.63 -7.24 -1.82
N ARG A 24 0.52 -7.30 -1.12
CA ARG A 24 1.70 -8.09 -1.51
C ARG A 24 1.92 -9.33 -0.64
N ARG A 25 0.84 -9.92 -0.20
CA ARG A 25 0.90 -11.19 0.50
C ARG A 25 1.55 -12.24 -0.40
N ASP A 26 2.51 -12.99 0.14
CA ASP A 26 3.14 -14.08 -0.56
C ASP A 26 2.20 -15.30 -0.73
N PRO A 27 2.55 -16.30 -1.55
CA PRO A 27 1.76 -17.52 -1.73
C PRO A 27 1.51 -18.29 -0.42
N ASP A 28 2.43 -18.18 0.54
CA ASP A 28 2.35 -18.84 1.85
C ASP A 28 1.46 -18.06 2.83
N GLY A 29 0.94 -16.91 2.40
CA GLY A 29 0.03 -16.09 3.16
C GLY A 29 0.69 -15.12 4.14
N PHE A 30 1.98 -14.84 3.99
CA PHE A 30 2.69 -13.89 4.83
C PHE A 30 2.72 -12.49 4.21
N THR A 31 2.38 -11.49 5.00
CA THR A 31 2.58 -10.09 4.63
C THR A 31 4.06 -9.75 4.80
N PRO A 32 4.70 -9.10 3.79
CA PRO A 32 6.10 -8.68 3.89
C PRO A 32 6.37 -7.88 5.17
N SER A 33 7.49 -8.16 5.81
CA SER A 33 7.93 -7.43 7.00
C SER A 33 8.71 -6.17 6.62
N ALA A 34 8.95 -5.28 7.59
CA ALA A 34 9.81 -4.12 7.39
C ALA A 34 11.24 -4.52 6.95
N HIS A 35 11.71 -5.70 7.36
CA HIS A 35 13.00 -6.25 6.93
C HIS A 35 13.00 -6.63 5.45
N ASP A 36 11.95 -7.29 4.99
CA ASP A 36 11.80 -7.71 3.59
C ASP A 36 11.72 -6.50 2.67
N VAL A 37 10.98 -5.46 3.08
CA VAL A 37 10.93 -4.19 2.35
C VAL A 37 12.30 -3.53 2.27
N ALA A 38 13.01 -3.44 3.39
CA ALA A 38 14.36 -2.87 3.43
C ALA A 38 15.32 -3.64 2.52
N LYS A 39 15.28 -4.97 2.56
CA LYS A 39 16.05 -5.86 1.68
C LYS A 39 15.72 -5.60 0.20
N ALA A 40 14.44 -5.54 -0.16
CA ALA A 40 14.00 -5.26 -1.53
C ALA A 40 14.47 -3.88 -2.04
N THR A 41 14.61 -2.86 -1.16
CA THR A 41 15.20 -1.57 -1.57
C THR A 41 16.68 -1.68 -1.91
N SER A 42 17.42 -2.64 -1.34
CA SER A 42 18.85 -2.85 -1.59
C SER A 42 19.14 -3.73 -2.82
N GLU A 43 18.23 -4.64 -3.15
CA GLU A 43 18.37 -5.59 -4.26
C GLU A 43 18.12 -4.97 -5.64
N SER A 44 17.48 -3.82 -5.72
CA SER A 44 17.22 -3.14 -6.99
C SER A 44 18.50 -2.53 -7.55
N PRO A 45 19.01 -2.99 -8.74
CA PRO A 45 20.34 -2.60 -9.27
C PRO A 45 20.49 -1.11 -9.57
N ARG A 46 19.39 -0.35 -9.56
CA ARG A 46 19.34 1.11 -9.78
C ARG A 46 19.04 1.92 -8.54
N SER A 47 18.95 1.28 -7.37
CA SER A 47 18.49 1.94 -6.15
C SER A 47 19.63 2.36 -5.23
N LYS A 48 20.09 3.56 -5.42
CA LYS A 48 20.58 4.40 -4.31
C LYS A 48 19.54 5.51 -4.15
N PRO A 49 18.99 5.74 -2.98
CA PRO A 49 19.43 5.24 -1.67
C PRO A 49 18.73 3.95 -1.21
N VAL A 50 19.44 3.18 -0.39
CA VAL A 50 18.92 2.05 0.37
C VAL A 50 18.17 2.58 1.59
N VAL A 51 16.97 2.04 1.87
CA VAL A 51 16.19 2.38 3.05
C VAL A 51 16.49 1.35 4.14
N SER A 52 16.93 1.80 5.32
CA SER A 52 17.22 0.88 6.42
C SER A 52 15.95 0.29 7.02
N HIS A 53 16.04 -0.91 7.61
CA HIS A 53 14.95 -1.54 8.36
C HIS A 53 14.35 -0.60 9.43
N GLY A 54 15.19 0.07 10.21
CA GLY A 54 14.72 1.02 11.22
C GLY A 54 13.91 2.17 10.63
N GLN A 55 14.30 2.68 9.46
CA GLN A 55 13.56 3.73 8.76
C GLN A 55 12.22 3.22 8.24
N VAL A 56 12.17 2.02 7.63
CA VAL A 56 10.91 1.41 7.19
C VAL A 56 9.97 1.20 8.38
N ASN A 57 10.50 0.68 9.49
CA ASN A 57 9.72 0.46 10.70
C ASN A 57 9.17 1.77 11.29
N SER A 58 9.96 2.84 11.29
CA SER A 58 9.51 4.17 11.73
C SER A 58 8.38 4.74 10.87
N LEU A 59 8.43 4.50 9.54
CA LEU A 59 7.36 4.90 8.63
C LEU A 59 6.09 4.07 8.84
N LEU A 60 6.22 2.76 9.04
CA LEU A 60 5.08 1.86 9.29
C LEU A 60 4.38 2.17 10.62
N ASN A 61 5.13 2.53 11.65
CA ASN A 61 4.60 2.89 12.96
C ASN A 61 4.11 4.34 13.04
N GLY A 62 4.25 5.13 11.96
CA GLY A 62 3.83 6.53 11.94
C GLY A 62 4.73 7.48 12.76
N SER A 63 5.85 7.00 13.33
CA SER A 63 6.80 7.85 14.06
C SER A 63 7.62 8.77 13.14
N SER A 64 7.62 8.47 11.83
CA SER A 64 8.15 9.33 10.76
C SER A 64 7.08 9.44 9.67
N CYS A 65 6.62 10.66 9.40
CA CYS A 65 5.54 10.90 8.43
C CYS A 65 6.00 11.68 7.18
N ASN A 66 7.23 12.17 7.15
CA ASN A 66 7.75 12.97 6.05
C ASN A 66 9.09 12.43 5.51
N PRO A 67 9.07 11.35 4.73
CA PRO A 67 10.27 10.77 4.14
C PRO A 67 10.85 11.67 3.05
N ARG A 68 12.15 11.59 2.84
CA ARG A 68 12.81 12.24 1.71
C ARG A 68 12.28 11.64 0.39
N SER A 69 12.27 12.43 -0.69
CA SER A 69 11.86 11.98 -2.03
C SER A 69 12.60 10.73 -2.51
N SER A 70 13.88 10.61 -2.15
CA SER A 70 14.69 9.44 -2.43
C SER A 70 14.19 8.18 -1.71
N THR A 71 13.72 8.30 -0.46
CA THR A 71 13.10 7.22 0.30
C THR A 71 11.77 6.80 -0.33
N VAL A 72 10.93 7.78 -0.71
CA VAL A 72 9.67 7.52 -1.44
C VAL A 72 9.94 6.75 -2.72
N THR A 73 10.93 7.18 -3.51
CA THR A 73 11.31 6.51 -4.76
C THR A 73 11.80 5.08 -4.52
N ALA A 74 12.60 4.84 -3.50
CA ALA A 74 13.09 3.50 -3.17
C ALA A 74 11.94 2.57 -2.73
N LEU A 75 11.05 3.06 -1.86
CA LEU A 75 9.89 2.31 -1.39
C LEU A 75 8.89 2.02 -2.52
N SER A 76 8.61 3.00 -3.40
CA SER A 76 7.70 2.81 -4.53
C SER A 76 8.20 1.72 -5.48
N ARG A 77 9.51 1.62 -5.70
CA ARG A 77 10.12 0.55 -6.51
C ARG A 77 10.08 -0.79 -5.80
N ALA A 78 10.48 -0.85 -4.54
CA ALA A 78 10.48 -2.09 -3.74
C ALA A 78 9.06 -2.65 -3.59
N LEU A 79 8.07 -1.77 -3.46
CA LEU A 79 6.66 -2.13 -3.35
C LEU A 79 5.93 -2.10 -4.71
N ASP A 80 6.62 -1.86 -5.83
CA ASP A 80 6.05 -1.72 -7.17
C ASP A 80 4.74 -0.90 -7.18
N ALA A 81 4.74 0.22 -6.51
CA ALA A 81 3.60 1.11 -6.37
C ALA A 81 3.89 2.45 -7.04
N PRO A 82 2.87 3.20 -7.48
CA PRO A 82 3.05 4.56 -7.92
C PRO A 82 3.64 5.42 -6.79
N ALA A 83 4.75 6.14 -7.05
CA ALA A 83 5.38 6.99 -6.04
C ALA A 83 4.42 8.06 -5.50
N ALA A 84 3.52 8.54 -6.35
CA ALA A 84 2.49 9.50 -5.98
C ALA A 84 1.58 8.98 -4.86
N PHE A 85 1.25 7.69 -4.82
CA PHE A 85 0.45 7.11 -3.75
C PHE A 85 1.06 7.29 -2.36
N LEU A 86 2.38 7.38 -2.25
CA LEU A 86 3.09 7.60 -0.98
C LEU A 86 3.17 9.08 -0.57
N LEU A 87 2.63 10.00 -1.38
CA LEU A 87 2.54 11.41 -1.05
C LEU A 87 1.29 11.70 -0.19
N CYS A 88 1.34 12.80 0.57
CA CYS A 88 0.18 13.27 1.32
C CYS A 88 -0.75 14.06 0.40
N GLY A 89 -2.06 13.88 0.54
CA GLY A 89 -3.09 14.61 -0.21
C GLY A 89 -4.19 13.68 -0.70
N PRO A 90 -5.46 14.14 -0.73
CA PRO A 90 -6.60 13.34 -1.16
C PRO A 90 -6.48 12.91 -2.63
N GLU A 91 -5.82 13.70 -3.47
CA GLU A 91 -5.55 13.42 -4.88
C GLU A 91 -4.61 12.22 -5.09
N TRP A 92 -3.88 11.80 -4.04
CA TRP A 92 -2.94 10.69 -4.07
C TRP A 92 -3.44 9.44 -3.35
N ASP A 93 -4.69 9.43 -2.88
CA ASP A 93 -5.24 8.30 -2.12
C ASP A 93 -5.92 7.25 -3.01
N ASP A 94 -5.98 7.48 -4.32
CA ASP A 94 -6.52 6.52 -5.30
C ASP A 94 -5.39 5.67 -5.93
N LEU A 95 -5.08 4.56 -5.30
CA LEU A 95 -4.05 3.63 -5.78
C LEU A 95 -4.40 3.05 -7.15
N THR A 96 -5.68 2.76 -7.40
CA THR A 96 -6.14 2.18 -8.66
C THR A 96 -5.94 3.13 -9.81
N ALA A 97 -6.40 4.38 -9.69
CA ALA A 97 -6.24 5.39 -10.74
C ALA A 97 -4.76 5.70 -11.00
N LEU A 98 -3.95 5.83 -9.94
CA LEU A 98 -2.51 6.06 -10.06
C LEU A 98 -1.78 4.90 -10.73
N THR A 99 -2.22 3.67 -10.49
CA THR A 99 -1.67 2.48 -11.17
C THR A 99 -2.01 2.49 -12.65
N VAL A 100 -3.27 2.75 -13.01
CA VAL A 100 -3.69 2.89 -14.41
C VAL A 100 -2.92 4.02 -15.10
N TYR A 101 -2.79 5.17 -14.45
CA TYR A 101 -1.99 6.30 -14.97
C TYR A 101 -0.53 5.93 -15.22
N ARG A 102 0.08 5.14 -14.33
CA ARG A 102 1.48 4.68 -14.45
C ARG A 102 1.65 3.69 -15.60
N GLU A 103 0.75 2.71 -15.69
CA GLU A 103 0.92 1.52 -16.55
C GLU A 103 0.35 1.70 -17.95
N GLN A 104 -0.66 2.57 -18.11
CA GLN A 104 -1.38 2.75 -19.36
C GLN A 104 -1.09 4.13 -19.98
N PRO A 105 -0.21 4.23 -20.97
CA PRO A 105 0.05 5.49 -21.66
C PRO A 105 -1.20 6.12 -22.28
N ALA A 106 -2.13 5.31 -22.80
CA ALA A 106 -3.40 5.77 -23.35
C ALA A 106 -4.29 6.45 -22.30
N ALA A 107 -4.27 6.00 -21.03
CA ALA A 107 -5.01 6.66 -19.96
C ALA A 107 -4.55 8.11 -19.74
N ARG A 108 -3.25 8.39 -19.93
CA ARG A 108 -2.71 9.74 -19.83
C ARG A 108 -3.21 10.64 -20.96
N GLU A 109 -3.43 10.07 -22.15
CA GLU A 109 -4.04 10.78 -23.27
C GLU A 109 -5.48 11.11 -22.98
N VAL A 110 -6.26 10.14 -22.51
CA VAL A 110 -7.67 10.34 -22.11
C VAL A 110 -7.78 11.46 -21.08
N LEU A 111 -6.95 11.44 -20.02
CA LEU A 111 -6.93 12.49 -19.00
C LEU A 111 -6.60 13.88 -19.59
N ARG A 112 -5.69 13.96 -20.59
CA ARG A 112 -5.41 15.23 -21.27
C ARG A 112 -6.58 15.73 -22.10
N LEU A 113 -7.30 14.81 -22.77
CA LEU A 113 -8.49 15.15 -23.57
C LEU A 113 -9.67 15.58 -22.69
N MET A 114 -9.71 15.13 -21.43
CA MET A 114 -10.73 15.55 -20.47
C MET A 114 -10.49 16.95 -19.89
N LYS A 115 -9.33 17.57 -20.19
CA LYS A 115 -9.05 18.91 -19.72
C LYS A 115 -10.08 19.91 -20.29
N ASP A 116 -10.53 20.82 -19.45
CA ASP A 116 -11.49 21.88 -19.77
C ASP A 116 -12.91 21.41 -20.13
N LEU A 117 -13.23 20.09 -19.98
CA LEU A 117 -14.59 19.58 -20.05
C LEU A 117 -15.42 20.07 -18.85
N LYS A 118 -16.73 20.18 -19.06
CA LYS A 118 -17.68 20.54 -18.00
C LYS A 118 -18.04 19.32 -17.16
N ALA A 119 -18.60 19.56 -15.97
CA ALA A 119 -19.03 18.50 -15.06
C ALA A 119 -20.03 17.51 -15.71
N GLU A 120 -20.90 18.01 -16.58
CA GLU A 120 -21.88 17.22 -17.30
C GLU A 120 -21.21 16.21 -18.27
N ASP A 121 -20.14 16.64 -18.96
CA ASP A 121 -19.37 15.81 -19.88
C ASP A 121 -18.67 14.64 -19.15
N PHE A 122 -18.21 14.88 -17.91
CA PHE A 122 -17.64 13.82 -17.05
C PHE A 122 -18.67 12.74 -16.69
N VAL A 123 -19.94 13.11 -16.51
CA VAL A 123 -21.02 12.14 -16.25
C VAL A 123 -21.22 11.24 -17.46
N GLU A 124 -21.21 11.81 -18.67
CA GLU A 124 -21.35 11.04 -19.91
C GLU A 124 -20.16 10.09 -20.14
N VAL A 125 -18.94 10.60 -20.00
CA VAL A 125 -17.72 9.77 -20.11
C VAL A 125 -17.73 8.63 -19.08
N THR A 126 -18.11 8.89 -17.84
CA THR A 126 -18.21 7.86 -16.80
C THR A 126 -19.25 6.81 -17.14
N SER A 127 -20.43 7.22 -17.65
CA SER A 127 -21.48 6.32 -18.07
C SER A 127 -21.02 5.41 -19.22
N MET A 128 -20.31 5.98 -20.21
CA MET A 128 -19.75 5.23 -21.32
C MET A 128 -18.70 4.20 -20.85
N LEU A 129 -17.81 4.58 -19.94
CA LEU A 129 -16.81 3.68 -19.37
C LEU A 129 -17.46 2.53 -18.59
N ARG A 130 -18.50 2.80 -17.79
CA ARG A 130 -19.28 1.76 -17.10
C ARG A 130 -19.94 0.80 -18.08
N LYS A 131 -20.50 1.30 -19.17
CA LYS A 131 -21.06 0.45 -20.22
C LYS A 131 -19.99 -0.45 -20.85
N MET A 132 -18.84 0.11 -21.21
CA MET A 132 -17.73 -0.68 -21.78
C MET A 132 -17.27 -1.78 -20.83
N ARG A 133 -17.22 -1.49 -19.51
CA ARG A 133 -16.88 -2.49 -18.49
C ARG A 133 -17.91 -3.61 -18.41
N ARG A 134 -19.21 -3.29 -18.43
CA ARG A 134 -20.29 -4.30 -18.49
C ARG A 134 -20.17 -5.18 -19.73
N ASP A 135 -19.98 -4.55 -20.89
CA ASP A 135 -19.86 -5.27 -22.16
C ASP A 135 -18.63 -6.22 -22.19
N ALA A 136 -17.59 -5.86 -21.42
CA ALA A 136 -16.39 -6.68 -21.21
C ALA A 136 -16.53 -7.70 -20.07
N GLY A 137 -17.67 -7.80 -19.39
CA GLY A 137 -17.89 -8.70 -18.25
C GLY A 137 -17.12 -8.30 -16.98
N LEU A 138 -16.70 -7.03 -16.87
CA LEU A 138 -15.97 -6.49 -15.73
C LEU A 138 -16.93 -5.83 -14.73
N PRO A 139 -16.59 -5.77 -13.43
CA PRO A 139 -17.35 -5.00 -12.45
C PRO A 139 -17.50 -3.54 -12.88
N GLU A 140 -18.68 -2.96 -12.73
CA GLU A 140 -18.94 -1.56 -13.09
C GLU A 140 -18.14 -0.58 -12.22
N ASP A 141 -18.10 -0.86 -10.92
CA ASP A 141 -17.36 -0.06 -9.96
C ASP A 141 -15.98 -0.65 -9.68
N VAL A 142 -15.01 0.23 -9.57
CA VAL A 142 -13.63 -0.11 -9.24
C VAL A 142 -13.24 0.67 -8.00
N PRO A 143 -12.91 0.00 -6.90
CA PRO A 143 -12.52 0.71 -5.69
C PRO A 143 -11.20 1.47 -5.88
N ALA A 144 -11.09 2.64 -5.27
CA ALA A 144 -9.87 3.47 -5.28
C ALA A 144 -8.66 2.72 -4.71
N ILE A 145 -8.92 1.81 -3.77
CA ILE A 145 -7.92 0.92 -3.18
C ILE A 145 -8.42 -0.52 -3.37
N PRO A 146 -7.65 -1.40 -4.02
CA PRO A 146 -8.02 -2.78 -4.15
C PRO A 146 -8.23 -3.43 -2.78
N PRO A 147 -9.20 -4.34 -2.63
CA PRO A 147 -9.38 -5.07 -1.39
C PRO A 147 -8.12 -5.92 -1.10
N PRO A 148 -7.75 -6.08 0.19
CA PRO A 148 -6.64 -6.95 0.55
C PRO A 148 -6.93 -8.40 0.14
N PRO A 149 -5.89 -9.21 -0.14
CA PRO A 149 -6.06 -10.63 -0.42
C PRO A 149 -6.83 -11.34 0.70
N PRO A 150 -7.63 -12.36 0.38
CA PRO A 150 -8.40 -13.10 1.38
C PRO A 150 -7.51 -13.61 2.52
N GLY A 151 -8.01 -13.51 3.76
CA GLY A 151 -7.33 -14.03 4.95
C GLY A 151 -6.18 -13.17 5.49
N VAL A 152 -5.89 -11.99 4.94
CA VAL A 152 -4.85 -11.08 5.48
C VAL A 152 -5.20 -10.58 6.87
N ASP A 153 -6.47 -10.27 7.11
CA ASP A 153 -6.95 -9.77 8.41
C ASP A 153 -7.51 -10.87 9.32
N GLN A 154 -7.46 -12.14 8.88
CA GLN A 154 -7.85 -13.26 9.73
C GLN A 154 -6.76 -13.54 10.78
N PRO A 155 -7.12 -13.77 12.04
CA PRO A 155 -6.18 -14.28 13.03
C PRO A 155 -5.55 -15.54 12.46
N ARG A 156 -4.21 -15.63 12.45
CA ARG A 156 -3.53 -16.85 12.04
C ARG A 156 -4.02 -18.00 12.93
N GLU A 157 -4.59 -19.04 12.34
CA GLU A 157 -4.80 -20.31 13.00
C GLU A 157 -3.40 -20.90 13.25
N GLY A 158 -2.84 -20.59 14.36
CA GLY A 158 -1.53 -21.05 14.77
C GLY A 158 -1.01 -20.12 15.85
N ARG A 159 -0.74 -20.69 17.01
CA ARG A 159 -0.31 -20.10 18.28
C ARG A 159 -0.02 -18.60 18.18
N PRO A 160 -0.77 -17.75 18.91
CA PRO A 160 -0.36 -16.35 19.06
C PRO A 160 1.12 -16.40 19.46
N ARG A 161 1.96 -15.66 18.73
CA ARG A 161 3.36 -15.45 19.15
C ARG A 161 3.27 -14.71 20.47
N ARG A 162 3.14 -15.46 21.58
CA ARG A 162 3.25 -14.94 22.92
C ARG A 162 4.62 -14.28 22.95
N ARG A 163 4.65 -12.97 23.09
CA ARG A 163 5.90 -12.30 23.40
C ARG A 163 6.32 -12.85 24.75
N LEU A 164 7.32 -13.73 24.72
CA LEU A 164 7.93 -14.22 25.95
C LEU A 164 8.40 -12.99 26.72
N SER A 165 8.08 -12.91 27.98
CA SER A 165 8.71 -11.93 28.87
C SER A 165 10.22 -12.17 28.87
N LEU A 166 11.00 -11.17 29.25
CA LEU A 166 12.46 -11.32 29.35
C LEU A 166 12.87 -12.50 30.24
N SER A 167 12.11 -12.77 31.32
CA SER A 167 12.33 -13.92 32.20
C SER A 167 12.04 -15.25 31.50
N GLU A 168 10.91 -15.38 30.79
CA GLU A 168 10.57 -16.59 30.02
C GLU A 168 11.57 -16.85 28.88
N ALA A 169 12.08 -15.79 28.25
CA ALA A 169 13.11 -15.92 27.22
C ALA A 169 14.45 -16.39 27.81
N ALA A 170 14.81 -15.88 28.99
CA ALA A 170 16.03 -16.30 29.70
C ALA A 170 15.94 -17.76 30.19
N GLU A 171 14.81 -18.18 30.76
CA GLU A 171 14.56 -19.55 31.19
C GLU A 171 14.64 -20.53 30.02
N ARG A 172 14.07 -20.15 28.86
CA ARG A 172 14.12 -20.97 27.66
C ARG A 172 15.53 -21.11 27.09
N ALA A 173 16.28 -19.99 27.10
CA ALA A 173 17.69 -20.03 26.68
C ALA A 173 18.56 -20.87 27.63
N ALA A 174 18.28 -20.83 28.96
CA ALA A 174 18.97 -21.68 29.95
C ALA A 174 18.64 -23.17 29.74
N ALA A 175 17.36 -23.52 29.52
CA ALA A 175 16.95 -24.88 29.24
C ALA A 175 17.55 -25.44 27.93
N ASP A 176 17.70 -24.62 26.89
CA ASP A 176 18.34 -24.99 25.62
C ASP A 176 19.87 -25.22 25.78
N LEU A 177 20.49 -24.59 26.78
CA LEU A 177 21.90 -24.82 27.11
C LEU A 177 22.14 -26.05 27.99
N GLU A 178 21.20 -26.40 28.87
CA GLU A 178 21.26 -27.58 29.73
C GLU A 178 20.91 -28.89 28.98
N GLY A 179 20.22 -28.79 27.85
CA GLY A 179 19.84 -29.95 27.00
C GLY A 179 20.85 -30.34 25.93
N ARG A 180 22.03 -29.74 25.93
CA ARG A 180 23.18 -30.07 25.08
C ARG A 180 24.30 -30.70 25.88
#